data_ca3cbf90bacdb02c861b570ca76169c7
#
_entry.id   ca3cbf90bacdb02c861b570ca76169c7
#
_cell.length_a   1.000
_cell.length_b   1.000
_cell.length_c   1.000
_cell.angle_alpha   90.00
_cell.angle_beta   90.00
_cell.angle_gamma   90.00
#
_symmetry.space_group_name_H-M   'P 1'
#
loop_
_entity.id
_entity.type
_entity.pdbx_description
1 polymer ?
#
loop_
_entity_poly.entity_id
_entity_poly.type
_entity_poly.pdbx_seq_one_letter_code
_entity_poly.pdbx_strand_id
1 'polypeptide(L)'
;MEKGLFIKVEFNSDIPLYQQIRDQIVEAIANGTLREGQIIPSARAMAKNLEINYHTVNKAYNILALEGFISMNSKKQLLVLPASGAQVKRFLDDWSSVEISLINEARAMGFQPEKIMELLNKLVYSSRASDKVS
;
A
#
# COMPACT_ATOMS: atom_id res chain seq x y z
N MET A 1 16.49 11.54 11.34
CA MET A 1 15.08 11.77 11.25
C MET A 1 14.50 11.30 9.93
N GLU A 2 13.42 10.60 10.03
CA GLU A 2 12.76 10.07 8.85
C GLU A 2 11.99 11.15 8.13
N LYS A 3 12.38 11.42 6.91
CA LYS A 3 11.70 12.42 6.12
C LYS A 3 10.64 11.83 5.21
N GLY A 4 10.72 10.54 4.99
CA GLY A 4 9.93 9.95 3.94
C GLY A 4 8.54 9.56 4.34
N LEU A 5 8.39 8.97 5.51
CA LEU A 5 7.13 8.35 5.87
C LEU A 5 6.23 9.32 6.63
N PHE A 6 5.10 9.62 6.04
CA PHE A 6 4.10 10.47 6.65
C PHE A 6 2.74 9.80 6.49
N ILE A 7 2.16 9.37 7.61
CA ILE A 7 0.88 8.67 7.62
C ILE A 7 -0.20 9.59 8.17
N LYS A 8 -1.34 9.62 7.51
CA LYS A 8 -2.47 10.41 7.96
C LYS A 8 -3.71 9.53 7.97
N VAL A 9 -4.42 9.50 9.10
CA VAL A 9 -5.62 8.67 9.21
C VAL A 9 -6.87 9.54 9.24
N GLU A 10 -7.95 9.01 8.64
CA GLU A 10 -9.24 9.66 8.59
C GLU A 10 -10.21 8.84 9.42
N PHE A 11 -10.61 9.37 10.58
CA PHE A 11 -11.49 8.64 11.49
C PHE A 11 -12.90 8.48 10.97
N ASN A 12 -13.34 9.38 10.08
CA ASN A 12 -14.68 9.35 9.53
C ASN A 12 -14.81 8.56 8.23
N SER A 13 -13.72 7.95 7.78
CA SER A 13 -13.73 7.15 6.55
C SER A 13 -14.38 5.79 6.80
N ASP A 14 -14.98 5.23 5.75
CA ASP A 14 -15.51 3.86 5.79
C ASP A 14 -14.38 2.82 5.80
N ILE A 15 -13.16 3.25 5.44
CA ILE A 15 -12.01 2.36 5.42
C ILE A 15 -11.46 2.23 6.84
N PRO A 16 -11.31 1.01 7.37
CA PRO A 16 -10.77 0.83 8.72
C PRO A 16 -9.38 1.45 8.86
N LEU A 17 -9.04 1.93 10.04
CA LEU A 17 -7.77 2.60 10.27
C LEU A 17 -6.56 1.72 9.94
N TYR A 18 -6.61 0.44 10.29
CA TYR A 18 -5.49 -0.45 9.98
C TYR A 18 -5.27 -0.56 8.46
N GLN A 19 -6.35 -0.55 7.69
CA GLN A 19 -6.27 -0.61 6.25
C GLN A 19 -5.65 0.67 5.68
N GLN A 20 -6.03 1.81 6.24
CA GLN A 20 -5.46 3.09 5.82
C GLN A 20 -3.96 3.12 6.05
N ILE A 21 -3.52 2.62 7.19
CA ILE A 21 -2.09 2.58 7.52
C ILE A 21 -1.35 1.65 6.57
N ARG A 22 -1.90 0.45 6.37
CA ARG A 22 -1.31 -0.53 5.47
C ARG A 22 -1.17 0.04 4.06
N ASP A 23 -2.25 0.64 3.54
CA ASP A 23 -2.26 1.15 2.17
C ASP A 23 -1.29 2.31 1.98
N GLN A 24 -1.15 3.18 2.97
CA GLN A 24 -0.22 4.30 2.86
C GLN A 24 1.24 3.85 2.90
N ILE A 25 1.53 2.80 3.64
CA ILE A 25 2.89 2.25 3.65
C ILE A 25 3.20 1.60 2.31
N VAL A 26 2.25 0.85 1.74
CA VAL A 26 2.42 0.27 0.41
C VAL A 26 2.62 1.38 -0.62
N GLU A 27 1.83 2.44 -0.53
CA GLU A 27 1.96 3.58 -1.42
C GLU A 27 3.34 4.23 -1.30
N ALA A 28 3.84 4.38 -0.07
CA ALA A 28 5.16 4.96 0.17
C ALA A 28 6.27 4.11 -0.45
N ILE A 29 6.10 2.79 -0.39
CA ILE A 29 7.05 1.88 -1.03
C ILE A 29 6.94 2.01 -2.55
N ALA A 30 5.72 2.10 -3.07
CA ALA A 30 5.47 2.19 -4.50
C ALA A 30 6.07 3.44 -5.11
N ASN A 31 6.00 4.57 -4.39
CA ASN A 31 6.48 5.84 -4.94
C ASN A 31 7.91 6.19 -4.53
N GLY A 32 8.59 5.26 -3.85
CA GLY A 32 10.00 5.45 -3.50
C GLY A 32 10.26 6.25 -2.24
N THR A 33 9.22 6.69 -1.55
CA THR A 33 9.36 7.38 -0.26
C THR A 33 10.00 6.46 0.77
N LEU A 34 9.59 5.20 0.77
CA LEU A 34 10.22 4.15 1.57
C LEU A 34 10.98 3.23 0.63
N ARG A 35 12.24 2.99 0.95
CA ARG A 35 13.11 2.17 0.10
C ARG A 35 13.46 0.87 0.78
N GLU A 36 13.84 -0.11 -0.04
CA GLU A 36 14.34 -1.40 0.44
C GLU A 36 15.41 -1.20 1.50
N GLY A 37 15.27 -1.91 2.61
CA GLY A 37 16.22 -1.84 3.71
C GLY A 37 16.02 -0.69 4.67
N GLN A 38 15.10 0.20 4.36
CA GLN A 38 14.85 1.34 5.24
C GLN A 38 14.07 0.91 6.48
N ILE A 39 14.42 1.48 7.62
CA ILE A 39 13.76 1.21 8.89
C ILE A 39 12.51 2.08 9.01
N ILE A 40 11.40 1.46 9.42
CA ILE A 40 10.18 2.20 9.68
C ILE A 40 9.94 2.28 11.19
N PRO A 41 9.13 3.25 11.65
CA PRO A 41 8.87 3.39 13.09
C PRO A 41 8.23 2.13 13.66
N SER A 42 8.50 1.86 14.93
CA SER A 42 7.86 0.74 15.61
C SER A 42 6.34 0.98 15.69
N ALA A 43 5.58 -0.09 15.92
CA ALA A 43 4.14 0.06 16.04
C ALA A 43 3.77 1.00 17.19
N ARG A 44 4.52 0.95 18.29
CA ARG A 44 4.25 1.85 19.43
C ARG A 44 4.53 3.31 19.09
N ALA A 45 5.64 3.57 18.39
CA ALA A 45 5.98 4.92 17.98
C ALA A 45 4.95 5.47 17.00
N MET A 46 4.56 4.66 16.03
CA MET A 46 3.54 5.06 15.06
C MET A 46 2.21 5.35 15.73
N ALA A 47 1.79 4.48 16.65
CA ALA A 47 0.54 4.66 17.37
C ALA A 47 0.54 5.96 18.18
N LYS A 48 1.66 6.25 18.82
CA LYS A 48 1.80 7.48 19.59
C LYS A 48 1.70 8.71 18.70
N ASN A 49 2.39 8.67 17.55
CA ASN A 49 2.38 9.79 16.63
C ASN A 49 1.01 10.03 16.00
N LEU A 50 0.25 8.97 15.76
CA LEU A 50 -1.08 9.08 15.17
C LEU A 50 -2.17 9.24 16.22
N GLU A 51 -1.82 9.09 17.49
CA GLU A 51 -2.76 9.15 18.61
C GLU A 51 -3.89 8.13 18.45
N ILE A 52 -3.50 6.91 18.12
CA ILE A 52 -4.44 5.81 17.94
C ILE A 52 -3.97 4.60 18.74
N ASN A 53 -4.84 3.59 18.79
CA ASN A 53 -4.55 2.37 19.53
C ASN A 53 -3.37 1.61 18.91
N TYR A 54 -2.46 1.17 19.76
CA TYR A 54 -1.31 0.36 19.34
C TYR A 54 -1.75 -0.87 18.56
N HIS A 55 -2.83 -1.54 19.00
CA HIS A 55 -3.30 -2.76 18.34
C HIS A 55 -3.71 -2.51 16.89
N THR A 56 -4.20 -1.32 16.59
CA THR A 56 -4.57 -0.94 15.23
C THR A 56 -3.34 -0.89 14.33
N VAL A 57 -2.27 -0.25 14.81
CA VAL A 57 -1.02 -0.18 14.06
C VAL A 57 -0.41 -1.55 13.93
N ASN A 58 -0.42 -2.32 15.03
CA ASN A 58 0.16 -3.65 15.02
C ASN A 58 -0.56 -4.56 14.02
N LYS A 59 -1.87 -4.43 13.90
CA LYS A 59 -2.63 -5.19 12.90
C LYS A 59 -2.16 -4.87 11.48
N ALA A 60 -2.00 -3.58 11.19
CA ALA A 60 -1.51 -3.15 9.89
C ALA A 60 -0.11 -3.72 9.62
N TYR A 61 0.77 -3.64 10.61
CA TYR A 61 2.14 -4.13 10.46
C TYR A 61 2.19 -5.64 10.28
N ASN A 62 1.33 -6.37 11.00
CA ASN A 62 1.27 -7.83 10.84
C ASN A 62 0.83 -8.22 9.42
N ILE A 63 -0.13 -7.48 8.88
CA ILE A 63 -0.59 -7.73 7.51
C ILE A 63 0.55 -7.45 6.53
N LEU A 64 1.25 -6.33 6.70
CA LEU A 64 2.38 -5.99 5.83
C LEU A 64 3.47 -7.05 5.88
N ALA A 65 3.72 -7.60 7.07
CA ALA A 65 4.72 -8.65 7.22
C ALA A 65 4.29 -9.93 6.51
N LEU A 66 3.01 -10.30 6.67
CA LEU A 66 2.48 -11.49 6.02
C LEU A 66 2.50 -11.33 4.49
N GLU A 67 2.29 -10.11 4.01
CA GLU A 67 2.31 -9.86 2.58
C GLU A 67 3.71 -9.69 2.01
N GLY A 68 4.72 -9.69 2.87
CA GLY A 68 6.11 -9.64 2.43
C GLY A 68 6.68 -8.26 2.20
N PHE A 69 6.02 -7.22 2.68
CA PHE A 69 6.50 -5.86 2.50
C PHE A 69 7.52 -5.43 3.56
N ILE A 70 7.40 -5.95 4.76
CA ILE A 70 8.31 -5.61 5.86
C ILE A 70 8.71 -6.87 6.64
N SER A 71 9.80 -6.73 7.39
CA SER A 71 10.28 -7.81 8.26
C SER A 71 11.02 -7.22 9.44
N MET A 72 11.09 -7.97 10.53
CA MET A 72 11.84 -7.56 11.71
C MET A 72 13.22 -8.20 11.66
N ASN A 73 14.28 -7.40 11.88
CA ASN A 73 15.64 -7.92 11.92
C ASN A 73 16.00 -8.38 13.34
N SER A 74 17.25 -8.81 13.52
CA SER A 74 17.72 -9.31 14.81
C SER A 74 17.74 -8.24 15.90
N LYS A 75 17.79 -6.98 15.51
CA LYS A 75 17.76 -5.86 16.45
C LYS A 75 16.35 -5.38 16.73
N LYS A 76 15.35 -6.13 16.25
CA LYS A 76 13.94 -5.82 16.43
C LYS A 76 13.51 -4.53 15.74
N GLN A 77 14.22 -4.17 14.69
CA GLN A 77 13.87 -3.04 13.84
C GLN A 77 13.05 -3.57 12.66
N LEU A 78 12.07 -2.80 12.23
CA LEU A 78 11.23 -3.18 11.09
C LEU A 78 11.81 -2.58 9.82
N LEU A 79 12.03 -3.43 8.84
CA LEU A 79 12.68 -3.05 7.58
C LEU A 79 11.77 -3.30 6.39
N VAL A 80 11.89 -2.44 5.39
CA VAL A 80 11.22 -2.64 4.11
C VAL A 80 11.97 -3.72 3.34
N LEU A 81 11.25 -4.73 2.88
CA LEU A 81 11.82 -5.85 2.14
C LEU A 81 11.81 -5.62 0.64
N PRO A 82 12.76 -6.21 -0.09
CA PRO A 82 12.66 -6.24 -1.55
C PRO A 82 11.52 -7.14 -1.98
N ALA A 83 10.92 -6.87 -3.14
CA ALA A 83 9.88 -7.72 -3.67
C ALA A 83 10.45 -9.10 -4.01
N SER A 84 9.75 -10.15 -3.64
CA SER A 84 10.16 -11.52 -3.92
C SER A 84 9.40 -12.06 -5.14
N GLY A 85 9.98 -13.07 -5.80
CA GLY A 85 9.31 -13.73 -6.91
C GLY A 85 8.00 -14.38 -6.49
N ALA A 86 7.97 -14.97 -5.28
CA ALA A 86 6.76 -15.60 -4.77
C ALA A 86 5.67 -14.56 -4.50
N GLN A 87 6.06 -13.40 -3.99
CA GLN A 87 5.13 -12.31 -3.73
C GLN A 87 4.52 -11.79 -5.04
N VAL A 88 5.36 -11.61 -6.05
CA VAL A 88 4.91 -11.15 -7.36
C VAL A 88 3.96 -12.16 -7.99
N LYS A 89 4.29 -13.45 -7.92
CA LYS A 89 3.45 -14.49 -8.48
C LYS A 89 2.07 -14.51 -7.83
N ARG A 90 2.04 -14.46 -6.50
CA ARG A 90 0.77 -14.46 -5.76
C ARG A 90 -0.06 -13.25 -6.11
N PHE A 91 0.58 -12.08 -6.23
CA PHE A 91 -0.13 -10.84 -6.60
C PHE A 91 -0.77 -10.98 -7.98
N LEU A 92 -0.04 -11.53 -8.94
CA LEU A 92 -0.58 -11.69 -10.30
C LEU A 92 -1.75 -12.67 -10.32
N ASP A 93 -1.66 -13.74 -9.53
CA ASP A 93 -2.75 -14.72 -9.46
C ASP A 93 -4.01 -14.11 -8.86
N ASP A 94 -3.87 -13.30 -7.80
CA ASP A 94 -5.00 -12.67 -7.14
C ASP A 94 -5.54 -11.48 -7.93
N TRP A 95 -4.62 -10.73 -8.56
CA TRP A 95 -4.97 -9.49 -9.27
C TRP A 95 -5.97 -9.75 -10.39
N SER A 96 -5.75 -10.78 -11.17
CA SER A 96 -6.60 -11.02 -12.34
C SER A 96 -8.05 -11.30 -11.96
N SER A 97 -8.29 -11.94 -10.81
CA SER A 97 -9.67 -12.26 -10.43
C SER A 97 -10.46 -11.01 -10.03
N VAL A 98 -9.80 -10.04 -9.40
CA VAL A 98 -10.45 -8.78 -9.01
C VAL A 98 -10.68 -7.90 -10.24
N GLU A 99 -9.68 -7.79 -11.09
CA GLU A 99 -9.75 -6.92 -12.26
C GLU A 99 -10.73 -7.43 -13.30
N ILE A 100 -10.88 -8.74 -13.45
CA ILE A 100 -11.85 -9.31 -14.37
C ILE A 100 -13.27 -8.89 -13.97
N SER A 101 -13.55 -8.87 -12.68
CA SER A 101 -14.87 -8.45 -12.19
C SER A 101 -15.16 -7.00 -12.57
N LEU A 102 -14.21 -6.11 -12.34
CA LEU A 102 -14.38 -4.69 -12.66
C LEU A 102 -14.50 -4.47 -14.16
N ILE A 103 -13.72 -5.19 -14.95
CA ILE A 103 -13.78 -5.10 -16.40
C ILE A 103 -15.13 -5.55 -16.90
N ASN A 104 -15.66 -6.65 -16.34
CA ASN A 104 -16.98 -7.14 -16.73
C ASN A 104 -18.07 -6.13 -16.41
N GLU A 105 -17.98 -5.46 -15.26
CA GLU A 105 -18.94 -4.43 -14.92
C GLU A 105 -18.91 -3.28 -15.92
N ALA A 106 -17.71 -2.83 -16.29
CA ALA A 106 -17.54 -1.76 -17.27
C ALA A 106 -18.11 -2.16 -18.61
N ARG A 107 -17.85 -3.40 -19.04
CA ARG A 107 -18.36 -3.88 -20.31
C ARG A 107 -19.87 -4.01 -20.29
N ALA A 108 -20.42 -4.43 -19.17
CA ALA A 108 -21.87 -4.53 -19.00
C ALA A 108 -22.54 -3.17 -19.11
N MET A 109 -21.84 -2.11 -18.72
CA MET A 109 -22.34 -0.75 -18.83
C MET A 109 -22.08 -0.13 -20.22
N GLY A 110 -21.49 -0.90 -21.14
CA GLY A 110 -21.29 -0.46 -22.51
C GLY A 110 -19.94 0.14 -22.83
N PHE A 111 -19.00 0.11 -21.88
CA PHE A 111 -17.66 0.65 -22.16
C PHE A 111 -16.92 -0.27 -23.13
N GLN A 112 -16.35 0.30 -24.16
CA GLN A 112 -15.54 -0.44 -25.12
C GLN A 112 -14.14 -0.68 -24.55
N PRO A 113 -13.44 -1.73 -25.00
CA PRO A 113 -12.09 -2.03 -24.50
C PRO A 113 -11.14 -0.84 -24.57
N GLU A 114 -11.21 -0.05 -25.62
CA GLU A 114 -10.36 1.12 -25.79
C GLU A 114 -10.57 2.14 -24.68
N LYS A 115 -11.83 2.32 -24.28
CA LYS A 115 -12.16 3.26 -23.20
C LYS A 115 -11.64 2.75 -21.85
N ILE A 116 -11.76 1.45 -21.62
CA ILE A 116 -11.26 0.85 -20.39
C ILE A 116 -9.74 1.05 -20.29
N MET A 117 -9.04 0.82 -21.40
CA MET A 117 -7.58 1.02 -21.43
C MET A 117 -7.22 2.48 -21.18
N GLU A 118 -7.98 3.40 -21.75
CA GLU A 118 -7.76 4.82 -21.56
C GLU A 118 -7.87 5.19 -20.07
N LEU A 119 -8.91 4.69 -19.40
CA LEU A 119 -9.12 4.96 -17.99
C LEU A 119 -8.01 4.41 -17.12
N LEU A 120 -7.58 3.19 -17.42
CA LEU A 120 -6.47 2.58 -16.68
C LEU A 120 -5.17 3.36 -16.88
N ASN A 121 -4.89 3.79 -18.10
CA ASN A 121 -3.71 4.59 -18.39
C ASN A 121 -3.70 5.88 -17.59
N LYS A 122 -4.85 6.55 -17.52
CA LYS A 122 -4.96 7.78 -16.74
C LYS A 122 -4.64 7.56 -15.28
N LEU A 123 -5.17 6.48 -14.71
CA LEU A 123 -4.94 6.17 -13.30
C LEU A 123 -3.47 5.87 -13.01
N VAL A 124 -2.85 5.06 -13.86
CA VAL A 124 -1.45 4.68 -13.68
C VAL A 124 -0.53 5.88 -13.79
N TYR A 125 -0.71 6.71 -14.81
CA TYR A 125 0.18 7.85 -15.04
C TYR A 125 -0.13 9.02 -14.11
N SER A 126 -1.37 9.15 -13.67
CA SER A 126 -1.73 10.16 -12.68
C SER A 126 -0.97 9.92 -11.37
N SER A 127 -0.90 8.66 -10.94
CA SER A 127 -0.17 8.30 -9.74
C SER A 127 1.31 8.67 -9.86
N ARG A 128 1.91 8.39 -11.04
CA ARG A 128 3.32 8.72 -11.26
C ARG A 128 3.54 10.23 -11.35
N ALA A 129 2.63 10.94 -11.96
CA ALA A 129 2.72 12.40 -12.06
C ALA A 129 2.68 13.03 -10.67
N SER A 130 1.87 12.48 -9.78
CA SER A 130 1.78 12.94 -8.40
C SER A 130 3.13 12.85 -7.70
N ASP A 131 3.87 11.78 -7.96
CA ASP A 131 5.20 11.60 -7.37
C ASP A 131 6.18 12.65 -7.85
N LYS A 132 6.04 13.07 -9.10
CA LYS A 132 6.96 14.04 -9.68
C LYS A 132 6.69 15.46 -9.19
N VAL A 133 5.47 15.75 -8.83
CA VAL A 133 5.09 17.08 -8.39
C VAL A 133 5.62 17.38 -7.00
N SER A 134 5.68 16.38 -6.15
CA SER A 134 6.20 16.54 -4.81
C SER A 134 7.74 16.54 -4.75
#